data_1e772890b101b5fcfd877ba8e8f1ec05
#
_entry.id   1e772890b101b5fcfd877ba8e8f1ec05
#
_cell.length_a   1.000
_cell.length_b   1.000
_cell.length_c   1.000
_cell.angle_alpha   90.00
_cell.angle_beta   90.00
_cell.angle_gamma   90.00
#
_symmetry.space_group_name_H-M   'P 1'
#
loop_
_entity.id
_entity.type
_entity.pdbx_description
1 polymer ?
#
loop_
_entity_poly.entity_id
_entity_poly.type
_entity_poly.pdbx_seq_one_letter_code
_entity_poly.pdbx_strand_id
1 'polypeptide(L)'
;TQLSEISSPKNILSFELALSFALIGIIPLISKWFVRFLKSRKVMKQYKKPKSFDYNMVVIGAGSAGLVSAYIASAVKAKVALIEKHKMGGDCLNTGCVPSKAIIKSAKVMHQFNNSSKYGIDSIEAKTNFKSVMDRIKEVIKKIEPHDSVERYTSLGVECFQGDAEVLSPFEVKVNGKTLTTKNI
;
A
#
# COMPACT_ATOMS: atom_id res chain seq x y z
N THR A 1 -34.44 8.74 -37.22
CA THR A 1 -33.65 8.80 -35.98
C THR A 1 -34.46 8.17 -34.86
N GLN A 2 -33.96 7.08 -34.26
CA GLN A 2 -34.67 6.22 -33.29
C GLN A 2 -35.24 6.95 -32.04
N LEU A 3 -34.72 8.11 -31.72
CA LEU A 3 -35.21 8.92 -30.58
C LEU A 3 -36.53 9.63 -30.83
N SER A 4 -36.94 9.83 -32.08
CA SER A 4 -38.20 10.51 -32.41
C SER A 4 -39.44 9.60 -32.37
N GLU A 5 -39.25 8.28 -32.22
CA GLU A 5 -40.32 7.29 -32.18
C GLU A 5 -40.74 6.86 -30.76
N ILE A 6 -40.14 7.47 -29.71
CA ILE A 6 -40.44 7.15 -28.31
C ILE A 6 -41.75 7.86 -27.92
N SER A 7 -42.89 7.26 -28.26
CA SER A 7 -44.22 7.74 -27.85
C SER A 7 -44.81 7.02 -26.62
N SER A 8 -44.11 5.98 -26.11
CA SER A 8 -44.57 5.20 -24.94
C SER A 8 -43.39 4.69 -24.12
N PRO A 9 -43.48 4.59 -22.77
CA PRO A 9 -42.45 3.99 -21.92
C PRO A 9 -42.05 2.55 -22.32
N LYS A 10 -42.94 1.82 -22.98
CA LYS A 10 -42.63 0.46 -23.47
C LYS A 10 -41.64 0.45 -24.63
N ASN A 11 -41.52 1.52 -25.39
CA ASN A 11 -40.57 1.63 -26.51
C ASN A 11 -39.14 1.91 -26.03
N ILE A 12 -38.97 2.42 -24.80
CA ILE A 12 -37.64 2.63 -24.17
C ILE A 12 -36.99 1.29 -23.84
N LEU A 13 -37.76 0.23 -23.67
CA LEU A 13 -37.29 -1.15 -23.39
C LEU A 13 -37.08 -1.99 -24.67
N SER A 14 -37.07 -1.36 -25.86
CA SER A 14 -36.73 -2.10 -27.06
C SER A 14 -35.29 -2.58 -27.02
N PHE A 15 -35.02 -3.83 -27.42
CA PHE A 15 -33.67 -4.44 -27.45
C PHE A 15 -32.67 -3.57 -28.22
N GLU A 16 -33.07 -2.96 -29.32
CA GLU A 16 -32.22 -2.10 -30.14
C GLU A 16 -31.79 -0.83 -29.44
N LEU A 17 -32.71 -0.19 -28.70
CA LEU A 17 -32.40 1.02 -27.94
C LEU A 17 -31.50 0.70 -26.73
N ALA A 18 -31.80 -0.38 -26.01
CA ALA A 18 -30.95 -0.86 -24.91
C ALA A 18 -29.55 -1.22 -25.39
N LEU A 19 -29.42 -1.86 -26.54
CA LEU A 19 -28.13 -2.18 -27.17
C LEU A 19 -27.36 -0.90 -27.54
N SER A 20 -28.06 0.09 -28.11
CA SER A 20 -27.44 1.39 -28.47
C SER A 20 -26.89 2.12 -27.25
N PHE A 21 -27.61 2.19 -26.13
CA PHE A 21 -27.14 2.76 -24.90
C PHE A 21 -25.99 1.97 -24.28
N ALA A 22 -26.07 0.64 -24.32
CA ALA A 22 -24.98 -0.21 -23.84
C ALA A 22 -23.69 0.03 -24.66
N LEU A 23 -23.78 0.12 -25.99
CA LEU A 23 -22.64 0.42 -26.84
C LEU A 23 -22.05 1.80 -26.55
N ILE A 24 -22.88 2.84 -26.40
CA ILE A 24 -22.42 4.20 -26.07
C ILE A 24 -21.68 4.21 -24.72
N GLY A 25 -22.14 3.44 -23.72
CA GLY A 25 -21.51 3.34 -22.41
C GLY A 25 -20.22 2.50 -22.41
N ILE A 26 -20.20 1.39 -23.16
CA ILE A 26 -19.10 0.42 -23.16
C ILE A 26 -17.92 0.85 -24.04
N ILE A 27 -18.18 1.45 -25.20
CA ILE A 27 -17.13 1.85 -26.15
C ILE A 27 -16.08 2.80 -25.53
N PRO A 28 -16.42 3.84 -24.74
CA PRO A 28 -15.44 4.69 -24.10
C PRO A 28 -14.56 3.94 -23.08
N LEU A 29 -15.11 2.95 -22.37
CA LEU A 29 -14.37 2.13 -21.41
C LEU A 29 -13.37 1.22 -22.11
N ILE A 30 -13.82 0.52 -23.16
CA ILE A 30 -12.96 -0.35 -23.98
C ILE A 30 -11.86 0.49 -24.67
N SER A 31 -12.22 1.65 -25.24
CA SER A 31 -11.24 2.51 -25.94
C SER A 31 -10.16 3.04 -24.98
N LYS A 32 -10.52 3.46 -23.78
CA LYS A 32 -9.55 3.87 -22.73
C LYS A 32 -8.63 2.71 -22.34
N TRP A 33 -9.19 1.53 -22.14
CA TRP A 33 -8.41 0.33 -21.81
C TRP A 33 -7.46 -0.04 -22.95
N PHE A 34 -7.95 -0.03 -24.19
CA PHE A 34 -7.17 -0.35 -25.40
C PHE A 34 -6.04 0.66 -25.65
N VAL A 35 -6.31 1.96 -25.52
CA VAL A 35 -5.28 3.01 -25.63
C VAL A 35 -4.22 2.85 -24.55
N ARG A 36 -4.60 2.55 -23.29
CA ARG A 36 -3.66 2.26 -22.21
C ARG A 36 -2.79 1.05 -22.53
N PHE A 37 -3.40 -0.02 -23.02
CA PHE A 37 -2.71 -1.25 -23.41
C PHE A 37 -1.69 -1.01 -24.53
N LEU A 38 -2.06 -0.24 -25.57
CA LEU A 38 -1.13 0.12 -26.66
C LEU A 38 0.01 1.01 -26.18
N LYS A 39 -0.27 2.00 -25.32
CA LYS A 39 0.75 2.86 -24.72
C LYS A 39 1.74 2.06 -23.85
N SER A 40 1.24 1.18 -23.00
CA SER A 40 2.11 0.36 -22.15
C SER A 40 3.00 -0.56 -22.99
N ARG A 41 2.47 -1.19 -24.04
CA ARG A 41 3.28 -2.00 -24.96
C ARG A 41 4.35 -1.20 -25.68
N LYS A 42 4.07 0.05 -26.08
CA LYS A 42 5.04 0.91 -26.75
C LYS A 42 6.19 1.27 -25.78
N VAL A 43 5.88 1.64 -24.55
CA VAL A 43 6.88 1.94 -23.51
C VAL A 43 7.73 0.71 -23.20
N MET A 44 7.10 -0.43 -22.97
CA MET A 44 7.82 -1.67 -22.64
C MET A 44 8.76 -2.15 -23.77
N LYS A 45 8.42 -1.91 -25.06
CA LYS A 45 9.27 -2.29 -26.19
C LYS A 45 10.59 -1.48 -26.26
N GLN A 46 10.69 -0.34 -25.59
CA GLN A 46 11.93 0.47 -25.55
C GLN A 46 13.00 -0.19 -24.68
N TYR A 47 12.61 -1.06 -23.75
CA TYR A 47 13.52 -1.70 -22.81
C TYR A 47 13.77 -3.15 -23.21
N LYS A 48 15.04 -3.54 -23.23
CA LYS A 48 15.44 -4.92 -23.51
C LYS A 48 15.13 -5.79 -22.28
N LYS A 49 14.23 -6.74 -22.44
CA LYS A 49 13.88 -7.68 -21.38
C LYS A 49 15.08 -8.62 -21.13
N PRO A 50 15.57 -8.77 -19.88
CA PRO A 50 16.61 -9.74 -19.52
C PRO A 50 16.19 -11.17 -19.87
N LYS A 51 17.18 -12.02 -20.20
CA LYS A 51 16.94 -13.46 -20.46
C LYS A 51 16.63 -14.23 -19.18
N SER A 52 17.21 -13.80 -18.06
CA SER A 52 16.96 -14.32 -16.71
C SER A 52 16.77 -13.18 -15.76
N PHE A 53 16.14 -13.45 -14.62
CA PHE A 53 15.90 -12.47 -13.56
C PHE A 53 16.49 -12.96 -12.25
N ASP A 54 17.11 -12.05 -11.51
CA ASP A 54 17.63 -12.33 -10.17
C ASP A 54 16.49 -12.53 -9.17
N TYR A 55 15.38 -11.77 -9.37
CA TYR A 55 14.23 -11.76 -8.47
C TYR A 55 12.91 -11.90 -9.24
N ASN A 56 11.90 -12.43 -8.55
CA ASN A 56 10.53 -12.39 -9.02
C ASN A 56 9.90 -11.00 -8.77
N MET A 57 10.31 -10.36 -7.66
CA MET A 57 9.85 -9.03 -7.26
C MET A 57 10.96 -8.27 -6.54
N VAL A 58 11.12 -6.99 -6.89
CA VAL A 58 11.88 -6.01 -6.10
C VAL A 58 10.89 -5.02 -5.50
N VAL A 59 10.91 -4.89 -4.19
CA VAL A 59 10.06 -3.98 -3.44
C VAL A 59 10.89 -2.79 -2.99
N ILE A 60 10.46 -1.58 -3.31
CA ILE A 60 11.13 -0.34 -2.95
C ILE A 60 10.37 0.34 -1.82
N GLY A 61 11.03 0.43 -0.66
CA GLY A 61 10.47 0.96 0.58
C GLY A 61 9.89 -0.12 1.50
N ALA A 62 10.39 -0.18 2.73
CA ALA A 62 9.91 -1.07 3.78
C ALA A 62 8.86 -0.43 4.69
N GLY A 63 7.98 0.39 4.12
CA GLY A 63 6.75 0.83 4.78
C GLY A 63 5.67 -0.25 4.76
N SER A 64 4.47 0.05 5.27
CA SER A 64 3.38 -0.93 5.41
C SER A 64 3.06 -1.69 4.12
N ALA A 65 3.00 -0.99 2.98
CA ALA A 65 2.70 -1.61 1.69
C ALA A 65 3.84 -2.52 1.22
N GLY A 66 5.10 -2.05 1.33
CA GLY A 66 6.27 -2.82 0.93
C GLY A 66 6.46 -4.07 1.78
N LEU A 67 6.33 -3.95 3.09
CA LEU A 67 6.42 -5.08 4.01
C LEU A 67 5.37 -6.15 3.72
N VAL A 68 4.11 -5.74 3.55
CA VAL A 68 3.02 -6.68 3.22
C VAL A 68 3.26 -7.35 1.87
N SER A 69 3.68 -6.59 0.84
CA SER A 69 3.98 -7.12 -0.49
C SER A 69 5.12 -8.15 -0.45
N ALA A 70 6.22 -7.82 0.24
CA ALA A 70 7.36 -8.70 0.41
C ALA A 70 6.99 -9.98 1.18
N TYR A 71 6.21 -9.84 2.26
CA TYR A 71 5.71 -10.97 3.05
C TYR A 71 4.87 -11.93 2.20
N ILE A 72 3.85 -11.41 1.49
CA ILE A 72 2.95 -12.24 0.68
C ILE A 72 3.73 -12.92 -0.46
N ALA A 73 4.60 -12.17 -1.15
CA ALA A 73 5.40 -12.74 -2.23
C ALA A 73 6.36 -13.85 -1.73
N SER A 74 6.99 -13.67 -0.57
CA SER A 74 7.85 -14.69 0.02
C SER A 74 7.06 -15.93 0.48
N ALA A 75 5.84 -15.74 1.00
CA ALA A 75 4.98 -16.85 1.41
C ALA A 75 4.62 -17.79 0.25
N VAL A 76 4.48 -17.26 -0.97
CA VAL A 76 4.29 -18.06 -2.19
C VAL A 76 5.61 -18.51 -2.85
N LYS A 77 6.74 -18.45 -2.10
CA LYS A 77 8.06 -18.88 -2.55
C LYS A 77 8.65 -18.06 -3.71
N ALA A 78 8.19 -16.84 -3.92
CA ALA A 78 8.84 -15.94 -4.85
C ALA A 78 10.18 -15.46 -4.28
N LYS A 79 11.18 -15.29 -5.14
CA LYS A 79 12.47 -14.69 -4.76
C LYS A 79 12.28 -13.16 -4.71
N VAL A 80 12.38 -12.57 -3.54
CA VAL A 80 12.05 -11.15 -3.27
C VAL A 80 13.28 -10.40 -2.77
N ALA A 81 13.51 -9.21 -3.33
CA ALA A 81 14.41 -8.20 -2.76
C ALA A 81 13.58 -7.06 -2.19
N LEU A 82 13.90 -6.61 -0.98
CA LEU A 82 13.29 -5.47 -0.30
C LEU A 82 14.37 -4.40 -0.07
N ILE A 83 14.14 -3.20 -0.58
CA ILE A 83 15.10 -2.09 -0.48
C ILE A 83 14.51 -1.02 0.41
N GLU A 84 15.23 -0.62 1.47
CA GLU A 84 14.84 0.48 2.37
C GLU A 84 16.01 1.44 2.56
N LYS A 85 15.75 2.73 2.41
CA LYS A 85 16.78 3.76 2.54
C LYS A 85 16.94 4.32 3.96
N HIS A 86 15.90 4.28 4.78
CA HIS A 86 15.90 4.84 6.12
C HIS A 86 15.69 3.78 7.20
N LYS A 87 14.43 3.55 7.58
CA LYS A 87 14.06 2.65 8.67
C LYS A 87 12.97 1.69 8.24
N MET A 88 13.15 0.43 8.59
CA MET A 88 12.14 -0.58 8.47
C MET A 88 10.85 -0.16 9.19
N GLY A 89 9.69 -0.60 8.69
CA GLY A 89 8.37 -0.19 9.18
C GLY A 89 7.88 1.16 8.63
N GLY A 90 8.79 1.96 8.02
CA GLY A 90 8.48 3.26 7.41
C GLY A 90 7.75 4.19 8.37
N ASP A 91 6.93 5.08 7.82
CA ASP A 91 6.16 6.07 8.63
C ASP A 91 5.14 5.40 9.54
N CYS A 92 4.54 4.30 9.14
CA CYS A 92 3.52 3.64 9.94
C CYS A 92 4.04 3.23 11.33
N LEU A 93 5.19 2.59 11.39
CA LEU A 93 5.81 2.17 12.64
C LEU A 93 6.40 3.37 13.39
N ASN A 94 7.17 4.22 12.69
CA ASN A 94 8.07 5.16 13.34
C ASN A 94 7.40 6.49 13.68
N THR A 95 6.51 7.03 12.84
CA THR A 95 5.98 8.39 12.96
C THR A 95 4.47 8.50 12.76
N GLY A 96 3.81 7.46 12.26
CA GLY A 96 2.41 7.49 11.85
C GLY A 96 1.48 6.64 12.71
N CYS A 97 1.07 5.48 12.18
CA CYS A 97 -0.02 4.65 12.74
C CYS A 97 0.21 4.18 14.18
N VAL A 98 1.41 3.72 14.47
CA VAL A 98 1.73 3.16 15.80
C VAL A 98 1.77 4.26 16.86
N PRO A 99 2.58 5.33 16.71
CA PRO A 99 2.62 6.40 17.71
C PRO A 99 1.28 7.13 17.85
N SER A 100 0.55 7.39 16.76
CA SER A 100 -0.75 8.06 16.85
C SER A 100 -1.80 7.24 17.60
N LYS A 101 -1.88 5.93 17.35
CA LYS A 101 -2.78 5.04 18.10
C LYS A 101 -2.40 4.98 19.58
N ALA A 102 -1.12 5.01 19.91
CA ALA A 102 -0.66 5.03 21.29
C ALA A 102 -1.06 6.34 22.01
N ILE A 103 -0.95 7.50 21.35
CA ILE A 103 -1.41 8.79 21.86
C ILE A 103 -2.93 8.79 22.05
N ILE A 104 -3.68 8.37 21.03
CA ILE A 104 -5.14 8.30 21.08
C ILE A 104 -5.60 7.42 22.26
N LYS A 105 -4.91 6.32 22.54
CA LYS A 105 -5.26 5.49 23.69
C LYS A 105 -5.09 6.22 25.01
N SER A 106 -4.01 6.99 25.19
CA SER A 106 -3.81 7.81 26.39
C SER A 106 -4.87 8.90 26.51
N ALA A 107 -5.21 9.58 25.40
CA ALA A 107 -6.26 10.59 25.37
C ALA A 107 -7.64 9.99 25.70
N LYS A 108 -7.96 8.78 25.20
CA LYS A 108 -9.22 8.08 25.54
C LYS A 108 -9.31 7.75 27.03
N VAL A 109 -8.21 7.34 27.65
CA VAL A 109 -8.19 7.07 29.11
C VAL A 109 -8.46 8.36 29.89
N MET A 110 -7.83 9.47 29.55
CA MET A 110 -8.09 10.77 30.17
C MET A 110 -9.56 11.21 29.97
N HIS A 111 -10.08 11.04 28.76
CA HIS A 111 -11.49 11.34 28.48
C HIS A 111 -12.45 10.51 29.37
N GLN A 112 -12.16 9.24 29.61
CA GLN A 112 -12.93 8.37 30.48
C GLN A 112 -12.89 8.84 31.93
N PHE A 113 -11.73 9.24 32.46
CA PHE A 113 -11.62 9.82 33.79
C PHE A 113 -12.45 11.09 33.94
N ASN A 114 -12.34 12.01 32.98
CA ASN A 114 -13.09 13.28 33.01
C ASN A 114 -14.61 13.11 32.87
N ASN A 115 -15.06 11.95 32.42
CA ASN A 115 -16.49 11.62 32.25
C ASN A 115 -16.96 10.48 33.16
N SER A 116 -16.19 10.12 34.18
CA SER A 116 -16.46 8.97 35.06
C SER A 116 -17.81 9.07 35.77
N SER A 117 -18.26 10.26 36.14
CA SER A 117 -19.55 10.51 36.81
C SER A 117 -20.77 10.05 35.98
N LYS A 118 -20.68 10.07 34.63
CA LYS A 118 -21.73 9.54 33.76
C LYS A 118 -21.99 8.03 33.92
N TYR A 119 -21.02 7.34 34.52
CA TYR A 119 -21.07 5.88 34.74
C TYR A 119 -21.22 5.54 36.22
N GLY A 120 -21.64 6.50 37.06
CA GLY A 120 -21.81 6.31 38.49
C GLY A 120 -20.50 6.16 39.28
N ILE A 121 -19.38 6.60 38.72
CA ILE A 121 -18.07 6.61 39.36
C ILE A 121 -17.77 8.05 39.78
N ASP A 122 -17.43 8.23 41.05
CA ASP A 122 -17.09 9.55 41.57
C ASP A 122 -15.96 10.21 40.77
N SER A 123 -15.98 11.54 40.70
CA SER A 123 -14.99 12.29 39.92
C SER A 123 -13.57 12.03 40.43
N ILE A 124 -12.68 11.67 39.50
CA ILE A 124 -11.27 11.41 39.77
C ILE A 124 -10.45 12.56 39.18
N GLU A 125 -9.67 13.25 40.02
CA GLU A 125 -8.70 14.22 39.52
C GLU A 125 -7.51 13.49 38.91
N ALA A 126 -7.49 13.35 37.58
CA ALA A 126 -6.37 12.76 36.86
C ALA A 126 -5.50 13.84 36.22
N LYS A 127 -4.18 13.71 36.39
CA LYS A 127 -3.19 14.63 35.79
C LYS A 127 -2.38 13.89 34.72
N THR A 128 -2.24 14.51 33.54
CA THR A 128 -1.44 13.95 32.46
C THR A 128 0.03 14.32 32.64
N ASN A 129 0.91 13.33 32.67
CA ASN A 129 2.35 13.52 32.53
C ASN A 129 2.73 13.28 31.05
N PHE A 130 2.95 14.36 30.30
CA PHE A 130 3.24 14.29 28.86
C PHE A 130 4.52 13.50 28.58
N LYS A 131 5.58 13.66 29.42
CA LYS A 131 6.83 12.89 29.29
C LYS A 131 6.56 11.40 29.35
N SER A 132 5.81 10.96 30.34
CA SER A 132 5.46 9.52 30.51
C SER A 132 4.62 9.00 29.33
N VAL A 133 3.73 9.81 28.77
CA VAL A 133 2.97 9.45 27.54
C VAL A 133 3.93 9.25 26.39
N MET A 134 4.89 10.14 26.16
CA MET A 134 5.86 10.03 25.08
C MET A 134 6.83 8.84 25.29
N ASP A 135 7.25 8.57 26.50
CA ASP A 135 8.11 7.42 26.80
C ASP A 135 7.36 6.10 26.53
N ARG A 136 6.08 6.00 26.94
CA ARG A 136 5.23 4.87 26.60
C ARG A 136 5.11 4.66 25.09
N ILE A 137 5.01 5.73 24.30
CA ILE A 137 4.92 5.63 22.83
C ILE A 137 6.20 5.00 22.26
N LYS A 138 7.38 5.43 22.74
CA LYS A 138 8.66 4.84 22.34
C LYS A 138 8.74 3.36 22.67
N GLU A 139 8.26 2.96 23.85
CA GLU A 139 8.19 1.57 24.25
C GLU A 139 7.28 0.74 23.34
N VAL A 140 6.11 1.29 22.95
CA VAL A 140 5.19 0.63 22.03
C VAL A 140 5.84 0.43 20.66
N ILE A 141 6.53 1.46 20.13
CA ILE A 141 7.26 1.34 18.86
C ILE A 141 8.33 0.25 18.99
N LYS A 142 9.17 0.28 20.02
CA LYS A 142 10.23 -0.70 20.27
C LYS A 142 9.70 -2.13 20.39
N LYS A 143 8.51 -2.30 20.96
CA LYS A 143 7.85 -3.61 21.07
C LYS A 143 7.38 -4.17 19.73
N ILE A 144 7.02 -3.31 18.78
CA ILE A 144 6.51 -3.70 17.46
C ILE A 144 7.65 -3.84 16.44
N GLU A 145 8.70 -3.02 16.57
CA GLU A 145 9.85 -2.97 15.66
C GLU A 145 10.41 -4.34 15.23
N PRO A 146 10.54 -5.36 16.09
CA PRO A 146 11.04 -6.68 15.68
C PRO A 146 10.18 -7.38 14.63
N HIS A 147 8.89 -7.06 14.54
CA HIS A 147 7.99 -7.65 13.53
C HIS A 147 8.22 -7.06 12.13
N ASP A 148 8.79 -5.86 12.05
CA ASP A 148 9.09 -5.14 10.81
C ASP A 148 10.62 -5.10 10.54
N SER A 149 11.42 -5.91 11.23
CA SER A 149 12.89 -5.84 11.18
C SER A 149 13.49 -6.57 9.98
N VAL A 150 14.74 -6.24 9.64
CA VAL A 150 15.53 -6.91 8.60
C VAL A 150 15.67 -8.40 8.93
N GLU A 151 15.95 -8.75 10.18
CA GLU A 151 16.12 -10.12 10.65
C GLU A 151 14.85 -10.94 10.41
N ARG A 152 13.69 -10.36 10.72
CA ARG A 152 12.39 -11.00 10.45
C ARG A 152 12.18 -11.27 8.98
N TYR A 153 12.41 -10.29 8.11
CA TYR A 153 12.19 -10.45 6.67
C TYR A 153 13.22 -11.39 6.04
N THR A 154 14.47 -11.35 6.48
CA THR A 154 15.49 -12.30 6.07
C THR A 154 15.12 -13.74 6.46
N SER A 155 14.57 -13.96 7.66
CA SER A 155 14.08 -15.28 8.09
C SER A 155 12.92 -15.80 7.24
N LEU A 156 12.16 -14.91 6.58
CA LEU A 156 11.11 -15.23 5.63
C LEU A 156 11.62 -15.53 4.20
N GLY A 157 12.93 -15.39 3.98
CA GLY A 157 13.57 -15.60 2.66
C GLY A 157 13.57 -14.35 1.76
N VAL A 158 13.33 -13.16 2.33
CA VAL A 158 13.46 -11.88 1.63
C VAL A 158 14.90 -11.39 1.73
N GLU A 159 15.52 -11.01 0.63
CA GLU A 159 16.84 -10.37 0.62
C GLU A 159 16.67 -8.86 0.84
N CYS A 160 17.13 -8.37 1.99
CA CYS A 160 16.99 -6.96 2.38
C CYS A 160 18.24 -6.15 2.02
N PHE A 161 18.03 -4.98 1.44
CA PHE A 161 19.07 -4.02 1.07
C PHE A 161 18.82 -2.68 1.77
N GLN A 162 19.83 -2.17 2.44
CA GLN A 162 19.81 -0.81 2.99
C GLN A 162 20.41 0.14 1.97
N GLY A 163 19.65 1.10 1.45
CA GLY A 163 20.15 2.11 0.49
C GLY A 163 19.06 2.72 -0.38
N ASP A 164 19.45 3.73 -1.14
CA ASP A 164 18.58 4.35 -2.14
C ASP A 164 18.41 3.45 -3.37
N ALA A 165 17.17 3.28 -3.80
CA ALA A 165 16.83 2.55 -5.00
C ALA A 165 16.61 3.50 -6.19
N GLU A 166 17.27 3.20 -7.31
CA GLU A 166 17.09 3.87 -8.60
C GLU A 166 16.47 2.90 -9.60
N VAL A 167 15.28 3.23 -10.12
CA VAL A 167 14.62 2.43 -11.15
C VAL A 167 15.21 2.79 -12.52
N LEU A 168 16.00 1.89 -13.09
CA LEU A 168 16.65 2.09 -14.39
C LEU A 168 15.75 1.71 -15.57
N SER A 169 14.92 0.68 -15.38
CA SER A 169 14.00 0.17 -16.39
C SER A 169 12.83 -0.55 -15.71
N PRO A 170 11.79 -0.98 -16.44
CA PRO A 170 10.75 -1.84 -15.89
C PRO A 170 11.24 -3.19 -15.32
N PHE A 171 12.51 -3.52 -15.57
CA PHE A 171 13.11 -4.81 -15.20
C PHE A 171 14.37 -4.67 -14.35
N GLU A 172 14.82 -3.45 -14.05
CA GLU A 172 16.12 -3.20 -13.41
C GLU A 172 16.01 -2.12 -12.35
N VAL A 173 16.49 -2.44 -11.17
CA VAL A 173 16.61 -1.52 -10.03
C VAL A 173 18.06 -1.52 -9.57
N LYS A 174 18.64 -0.33 -9.40
CA LYS A 174 20.00 -0.18 -8.86
C LYS A 174 19.95 0.22 -7.40
N VAL A 175 20.75 -0.43 -6.58
CA VAL A 175 20.95 -0.12 -5.17
C VAL A 175 22.42 -0.34 -4.80
N ASN A 176 23.04 0.61 -4.11
CA ASN A 176 24.45 0.52 -3.67
C ASN A 176 25.43 0.12 -4.79
N GLY A 177 25.22 0.65 -6.00
CA GLY A 177 26.03 0.32 -7.18
C GLY A 177 25.74 -1.03 -7.84
N LYS A 178 24.93 -1.91 -7.23
CA LYS A 178 24.50 -3.20 -7.77
C LYS A 178 23.18 -3.04 -8.53
N THR A 179 23.10 -3.56 -9.75
CA THR A 179 21.86 -3.64 -10.53
C THR A 179 21.19 -4.99 -10.27
N LEU A 180 19.94 -4.95 -9.86
CA LEU A 180 19.08 -6.11 -9.60
C LEU A 180 18.09 -6.25 -10.77
N THR A 181 18.02 -7.44 -11.38
CA THR A 181 17.03 -7.71 -12.42
C THR A 181 15.79 -8.36 -11.84
N THR A 182 14.61 -7.92 -12.25
CA THR A 182 13.33 -8.39 -11.66
C THR A 182 12.22 -8.50 -12.69
N LYS A 183 11.26 -9.38 -12.41
CA LYS A 183 10.02 -9.48 -13.21
C LYS A 183 9.03 -8.39 -12.88
N ASN A 184 9.02 -7.91 -11.62
CA ASN A 184 8.08 -6.93 -11.10
C ASN A 184 8.81 -5.97 -10.14
N ILE A 185 8.41 -4.70 -10.17
CA ILE A 185 8.84 -3.66 -9.24
C ILE A 185 7.59 -3.14 -8.51
#